data_bcbf45dceb2e85bd6f35a08d97f00632
#
_entry.id   bcbf45dceb2e85bd6f35a08d97f00632
#
_cell.length_a   1.000
_cell.length_b   1.000
_cell.length_c   1.000
_cell.angle_alpha   90.00
_cell.angle_beta   90.00
_cell.angle_gamma   90.00
#
_symmetry.space_group_name_H-M   'P 1'
#
loop_
_entity.id
_entity.type
_entity.pdbx_description
1 polymer ?
#
loop_
_entity_poly.entity_id
_entity_poly.type
_entity_poly.pdbx_seq_one_letter_code
_entity_poly.pdbx_strand_id
1 'polypeptide(L)'
;MGMYLLCKWIHENTDLRVILTGEISDELFGYKYTDFAPSAEEFQKEAEKRIRELDMYDVLRADRCISVNSLEARVPFGDLDFVKYVMSVDPERKLNKYGKGKYLLRHAFEGDYLPHDILYREKAAFSDAVGHSMVDDLKEFAEKQYTDEEFEEKRRKYTHAQPFTKESLLYREIFERYYPGQSEMVVDFWMPNKTWPGCDVND
;
A
#
# COMPACT_ATOMS: atom_id res chain seq x y z
N MET A 1 1.73 -7.32 -8.12
CA MET A 1 1.39 -8.20 -9.25
C MET A 1 -0.11 -8.24 -9.51
N GLY A 2 -0.98 -8.53 -8.54
CA GLY A 2 -2.45 -8.67 -8.74
C GLY A 2 -3.11 -7.47 -9.42
N MET A 3 -2.82 -6.25 -8.98
CA MET A 3 -3.35 -5.03 -9.61
C MET A 3 -2.94 -4.93 -11.10
N TYR A 4 -1.69 -5.22 -11.43
CA TYR A 4 -1.22 -5.23 -12.81
C TYR A 4 -2.00 -6.22 -13.68
N LEU A 5 -2.19 -7.44 -13.19
CA LEU A 5 -2.94 -8.48 -13.92
C LEU A 5 -4.41 -8.10 -14.12
N LEU A 6 -5.04 -7.50 -13.10
CA LEU A 6 -6.41 -6.99 -13.20
C LEU A 6 -6.52 -5.88 -14.24
N CYS A 7 -5.63 -4.89 -14.19
CA CYS A 7 -5.62 -3.79 -15.15
C CYS A 7 -5.37 -4.27 -16.57
N LYS A 8 -4.44 -5.22 -16.74
CA LYS A 8 -4.19 -5.86 -18.02
C LYS A 8 -5.44 -6.55 -18.55
N TRP A 9 -6.12 -7.33 -17.72
CA TRP A 9 -7.34 -8.03 -18.10
C TRP A 9 -8.45 -7.06 -18.52
N ILE A 10 -8.65 -5.96 -17.75
CA ILE A 10 -9.62 -4.92 -18.09
C ILE A 10 -9.32 -4.34 -19.47
N HIS A 11 -8.08 -3.98 -19.73
CA HIS A 11 -7.65 -3.41 -21.00
C HIS A 11 -7.90 -4.36 -22.18
N GLU A 12 -7.57 -5.65 -22.01
CA GLU A 12 -7.63 -6.65 -23.08
C GLU A 12 -9.06 -7.17 -23.35
N ASN A 13 -9.95 -7.11 -22.35
CA ASN A 13 -11.26 -7.76 -22.42
C ASN A 13 -12.45 -6.79 -22.36
N THR A 14 -12.21 -5.48 -22.23
CA THR A 14 -13.29 -4.47 -22.16
C THR A 14 -12.90 -3.20 -22.90
N ASP A 15 -13.91 -2.37 -23.19
CA ASP A 15 -13.70 -1.03 -23.74
C ASP A 15 -13.52 0.04 -22.65
N LEU A 16 -13.48 -0.36 -21.38
CA LEU A 16 -13.25 0.56 -20.26
C LEU A 16 -11.83 1.11 -20.31
N ARG A 17 -11.70 2.43 -20.12
CA ARG A 17 -10.41 3.12 -20.06
C ARG A 17 -10.27 3.97 -18.83
N VAL A 18 -11.35 4.22 -18.11
CA VAL A 18 -11.38 4.97 -16.85
C VAL A 18 -11.92 4.07 -15.76
N ILE A 19 -11.20 4.00 -14.63
CA ILE A 19 -11.58 3.22 -13.46
C ILE A 19 -11.62 4.10 -12.21
N LEU A 20 -12.52 3.80 -11.30
CA LEU A 20 -12.56 4.40 -9.96
C LEU A 20 -11.76 3.52 -8.99
N THR A 21 -10.93 4.13 -8.18
CA THR A 21 -10.14 3.41 -7.17
C THR A 21 -10.40 3.92 -5.76
N GLY A 22 -10.16 3.05 -4.77
CA GLY A 22 -10.22 3.40 -3.35
C GLY A 22 -8.89 3.87 -2.75
N GLU A 23 -7.90 4.17 -3.58
CA GLU A 23 -6.58 4.65 -3.13
C GLU A 23 -6.71 5.91 -2.27
N ILE A 24 -5.75 6.16 -1.40
CA ILE A 24 -5.66 7.30 -0.47
C ILE A 24 -6.60 7.19 0.74
N SER A 25 -7.62 6.35 0.69
CA SER A 25 -8.54 6.20 1.81
C SER A 25 -7.89 5.60 3.06
N ASP A 26 -6.84 4.80 2.90
CA ASP A 26 -6.10 4.20 4.02
C ASP A 26 -5.22 5.25 4.72
N GLU A 27 -4.65 6.15 3.97
CA GLU A 27 -3.81 7.24 4.47
C GLU A 27 -4.64 8.28 5.23
N LEU A 28 -5.86 8.57 4.77
CA LEU A 28 -6.76 9.55 5.38
C LEU A 28 -7.45 9.04 6.66
N PHE A 29 -7.90 7.77 6.65
CA PHE A 29 -8.77 7.22 7.70
C PHE A 29 -8.13 6.13 8.54
N GLY A 30 -6.90 5.74 8.24
CA GLY A 30 -6.15 4.69 8.93
C GLY A 30 -6.45 3.29 8.41
N TYR A 31 -5.42 2.46 8.47
CA TYR A 31 -5.48 1.03 8.22
C TYR A 31 -4.21 0.32 8.70
N LYS A 32 -4.35 -0.91 9.19
CA LYS A 32 -3.25 -1.74 9.71
C LYS A 32 -2.42 -0.95 10.74
N TYR A 33 -1.18 -0.64 10.40
CA TYR A 33 -0.20 -0.05 11.30
C TYR A 33 -0.61 1.31 11.88
N THR A 34 -1.44 2.10 11.20
CA THR A 34 -1.97 3.34 11.78
C THR A 34 -2.97 3.10 12.91
N ASP A 35 -3.57 1.91 12.97
CA ASP A 35 -4.45 1.53 14.09
C ASP A 35 -3.67 1.35 15.42
N PHE A 36 -2.34 1.25 15.36
CA PHE A 36 -1.44 1.20 16.54
C PHE A 36 -0.96 2.59 16.99
N ALA A 37 -1.46 3.67 16.41
CA ALA A 37 -1.09 5.01 16.83
C ALA A 37 -1.36 5.21 18.34
N PRO A 38 -0.36 5.63 19.12
CA PRO A 38 -0.50 5.75 20.57
C PRO A 38 -1.40 6.91 21.00
N SER A 39 -1.65 7.85 20.11
CA SER A 39 -2.55 8.98 20.32
C SER A 39 -3.13 9.51 19.00
N ALA A 40 -4.17 10.30 19.11
CA ALA A 40 -4.77 10.97 17.96
C ALA A 40 -3.80 11.94 17.27
N GLU A 41 -2.94 12.59 18.04
CA GLU A 41 -1.91 13.48 17.50
C GLU A 41 -0.89 12.71 16.67
N GLU A 42 -0.40 11.56 17.16
CA GLU A 42 0.53 10.71 16.43
C GLU A 42 -0.12 10.10 15.18
N PHE A 43 -1.39 9.71 15.27
CA PHE A 43 -2.17 9.28 14.10
C PHE A 43 -2.20 10.38 13.03
N GLN A 44 -2.50 11.63 13.43
CA GLN A 44 -2.58 12.76 12.50
C GLN A 44 -1.23 13.03 11.82
N LYS A 45 -0.14 13.03 12.58
CA LYS A 45 1.22 13.20 12.04
C LYS A 45 1.57 12.12 11.01
N GLU A 46 1.24 10.86 11.32
CA GLU A 46 1.49 9.75 10.38
C GLU A 46 0.61 9.86 9.14
N ALA A 47 -0.66 10.24 9.27
CA ALA A 47 -1.55 10.47 8.13
C ALA A 47 -1.03 11.61 7.23
N GLU A 48 -0.58 12.72 7.82
CA GLU A 48 0.04 13.82 7.07
C GLU A 48 1.30 13.39 6.33
N LYS A 49 2.15 12.61 6.99
CA LYS A 49 3.34 12.04 6.37
C LYS A 49 2.98 11.19 5.17
N ARG A 50 2.05 10.24 5.32
CA ARG A 50 1.62 9.33 4.24
C ARG A 50 1.01 10.07 3.06
N ILE A 51 0.21 11.12 3.31
CA ILE A 51 -0.33 11.97 2.25
C ILE A 51 0.79 12.69 1.48
N ARG A 52 1.85 13.13 2.14
CA ARG A 52 2.99 13.77 1.48
C ARG A 52 3.87 12.80 0.69
N GLU A 53 3.86 11.54 1.07
CA GLU A 53 4.71 10.49 0.48
C GLU A 53 3.93 9.56 -0.47
N LEU A 54 2.72 9.95 -0.91
CA LEU A 54 1.85 9.13 -1.76
C LEU A 54 2.54 8.66 -3.05
N ASP A 55 3.32 9.54 -3.66
CA ASP A 55 4.02 9.28 -4.91
C ASP A 55 5.25 8.37 -4.75
N MET A 56 5.67 8.11 -3.52
CA MET A 56 6.84 7.30 -3.21
C MET A 56 6.51 5.82 -2.99
N TYR A 57 5.27 5.50 -2.60
CA TYR A 57 4.88 4.17 -2.13
C TYR A 57 3.61 3.62 -2.80
N ASP A 58 2.48 3.59 -2.10
CA ASP A 58 1.29 2.87 -2.54
C ASP A 58 0.68 3.43 -3.83
N VAL A 59 0.61 4.75 -3.96
CA VAL A 59 0.07 5.39 -5.16
C VAL A 59 1.04 5.24 -6.34
N LEU A 60 2.36 5.20 -6.11
CA LEU A 60 3.33 4.87 -7.15
C LEU A 60 3.06 3.50 -7.76
N ARG A 61 2.81 2.49 -6.92
CA ARG A 61 2.43 1.15 -7.36
C ARG A 61 1.15 1.18 -8.20
N ALA A 62 0.11 1.85 -7.70
CA ALA A 62 -1.18 1.96 -8.39
C ALA A 62 -1.01 2.66 -9.75
N ASP A 63 -0.33 3.81 -9.78
CA ASP A 63 -0.06 4.57 -11.00
C ASP A 63 0.65 3.71 -12.05
N ARG A 64 1.74 3.03 -11.68
CA ARG A 64 2.50 2.19 -12.62
C ARG A 64 1.69 1.01 -13.16
N CYS A 65 0.89 0.35 -12.32
CA CYS A 65 0.06 -0.77 -12.74
C CYS A 65 -1.08 -0.36 -13.68
N ILE A 66 -1.64 0.82 -13.48
CA ILE A 66 -2.76 1.36 -14.25
C ILE A 66 -2.27 1.95 -15.56
N SER A 67 -1.27 2.83 -15.51
CA SER A 67 -0.75 3.56 -16.67
C SER A 67 -0.16 2.65 -17.73
N VAL A 68 0.61 1.62 -17.33
CA VAL A 68 1.22 0.67 -18.28
C VAL A 68 0.18 -0.13 -19.08
N ASN A 69 -1.05 -0.22 -18.56
CA ASN A 69 -2.18 -0.86 -19.24
C ASN A 69 -3.09 0.16 -19.95
N SER A 70 -2.64 1.39 -20.17
CA SER A 70 -3.39 2.45 -20.85
C SER A 70 -4.76 2.71 -20.23
N LEU A 71 -4.85 2.61 -18.91
CA LEU A 71 -6.03 2.96 -18.13
C LEU A 71 -5.79 4.28 -17.38
N GLU A 72 -6.87 4.98 -17.06
CA GLU A 72 -6.86 6.18 -16.23
C GLU A 72 -7.59 5.92 -14.91
N ALA A 73 -6.93 6.24 -13.79
CA ALA A 73 -7.57 6.16 -12.48
C ALA A 73 -8.24 7.47 -12.09
N ARG A 74 -9.44 7.37 -11.56
CA ARG A 74 -10.10 8.42 -10.78
C ARG A 74 -10.01 8.05 -9.31
N VAL A 75 -9.48 8.96 -8.50
CA VAL A 75 -9.19 8.78 -7.07
C VAL A 75 -10.01 9.76 -6.23
N PRO A 76 -11.29 9.48 -5.96
CA PRO A 76 -12.17 10.42 -5.25
C PRO A 76 -11.64 10.83 -3.88
N PHE A 77 -10.97 9.92 -3.16
CA PHE A 77 -10.35 10.23 -1.87
C PHE A 77 -9.13 11.14 -1.98
N GLY A 78 -8.57 11.31 -3.17
CA GLY A 78 -7.46 12.22 -3.46
C GLY A 78 -7.90 13.61 -3.92
N ASP A 79 -9.18 13.90 -3.98
CA ASP A 79 -9.66 15.26 -4.22
C ASP A 79 -9.10 16.21 -3.16
N LEU A 80 -8.48 17.30 -3.59
CA LEU A 80 -7.74 18.18 -2.69
C LEU A 80 -8.61 18.85 -1.62
N ASP A 81 -9.85 19.17 -1.96
CA ASP A 81 -10.75 19.78 -0.98
C ASP A 81 -11.29 18.73 -0.01
N PHE A 82 -11.51 17.50 -0.48
CA PHE A 82 -11.84 16.37 0.39
C PHE A 82 -10.69 16.04 1.34
N VAL A 83 -9.46 15.96 0.84
CA VAL A 83 -8.27 15.74 1.68
C VAL A 83 -8.15 16.81 2.75
N LYS A 84 -8.23 18.11 2.39
CA LYS A 84 -8.19 19.22 3.35
C LYS A 84 -9.28 19.10 4.41
N TYR A 85 -10.50 18.76 3.98
CA TYR A 85 -11.63 18.58 4.89
C TYR A 85 -11.36 17.45 5.89
N VAL A 86 -11.00 16.26 5.42
CA VAL A 86 -10.73 15.11 6.29
C VAL A 86 -9.55 15.36 7.22
N MET A 87 -8.49 16.04 6.74
CA MET A 87 -7.35 16.40 7.57
C MET A 87 -7.69 17.45 8.63
N SER A 88 -8.75 18.25 8.43
CA SER A 88 -9.26 19.19 9.43
C SER A 88 -10.17 18.56 10.49
N VAL A 89 -10.65 17.35 10.25
CA VAL A 89 -11.47 16.62 11.24
C VAL A 89 -10.61 16.25 12.45
N ASP A 90 -11.18 16.43 13.64
CA ASP A 90 -10.53 16.01 14.88
C ASP A 90 -10.02 14.56 14.78
N PRO A 91 -8.70 14.33 14.88
CA PRO A 91 -8.11 13.01 14.69
C PRO A 91 -8.63 11.98 15.70
N GLU A 92 -9.12 12.40 16.87
CA GLU A 92 -9.80 11.50 17.81
C GLU A 92 -10.98 10.74 17.19
N ARG A 93 -11.64 11.33 16.20
CA ARG A 93 -12.76 10.70 15.47
C ARG A 93 -12.31 9.69 14.42
N LYS A 94 -11.04 9.72 14.03
CA LYS A 94 -10.46 8.84 13.03
C LYS A 94 -9.82 7.58 13.64
N LEU A 95 -9.53 7.61 14.93
CA LEU A 95 -8.94 6.46 15.64
C LEU A 95 -9.85 5.24 15.59
N ASN A 96 -9.25 4.07 15.50
CA ASN A 96 -9.96 2.79 15.53
C ASN A 96 -10.42 2.41 16.95
N LYS A 97 -11.39 3.16 17.47
CA LYS A 97 -11.94 2.97 18.82
C LYS A 97 -12.99 1.86 18.92
N TYR A 98 -13.54 1.43 17.79
CA TYR A 98 -14.67 0.50 17.74
C TYR A 98 -14.29 -0.88 17.18
N GLY A 99 -13.01 -1.18 17.05
CA GLY A 99 -12.54 -2.40 16.44
C GLY A 99 -12.90 -2.55 14.95
N LYS A 100 -13.25 -1.43 14.30
CA LYS A 100 -13.59 -1.36 12.88
C LYS A 100 -12.75 -0.29 12.20
N GLY A 101 -11.79 -0.70 11.40
CA GLY A 101 -11.00 0.23 10.61
C GLY A 101 -11.87 1.14 9.75
N LYS A 102 -11.48 2.42 9.66
CA LYS A 102 -12.19 3.47 8.93
C LYS A 102 -13.63 3.71 9.44
N TYR A 103 -13.86 3.59 10.75
CA TYR A 103 -15.21 3.70 11.31
C TYR A 103 -15.90 5.01 10.92
N LEU A 104 -15.21 6.15 10.99
CA LEU A 104 -15.75 7.45 10.61
C LEU A 104 -16.30 7.46 9.18
N LEU A 105 -15.56 6.91 8.22
CA LEU A 105 -15.99 6.82 6.83
C LEU A 105 -17.23 5.89 6.70
N ARG A 106 -17.20 4.73 7.35
CA ARG A 106 -18.33 3.79 7.33
C ARG A 106 -19.59 4.41 7.91
N HIS A 107 -19.46 5.05 9.06
CA HIS A 107 -20.58 5.72 9.75
C HIS A 107 -21.18 6.85 8.89
N ALA A 108 -20.36 7.57 8.14
CA ALA A 108 -20.86 8.60 7.23
C ALA A 108 -21.72 8.05 6.08
N PHE A 109 -21.61 6.77 5.78
CA PHE A 109 -22.39 6.08 4.75
C PHE A 109 -23.42 5.10 5.33
N GLU A 110 -23.80 5.26 6.60
CA GLU A 110 -24.97 4.56 7.17
C GLU A 110 -26.26 5.02 6.50
N GLY A 111 -27.24 4.13 6.47
CA GLY A 111 -28.52 4.34 5.79
C GLY A 111 -28.63 3.46 4.56
N ASP A 112 -29.31 3.93 3.52
CA ASP A 112 -29.62 3.13 2.33
C ASP A 112 -28.55 3.18 1.22
N TYR A 113 -27.32 3.64 1.53
CA TYR A 113 -26.26 3.72 0.54
C TYR A 113 -25.64 2.36 0.20
N LEU A 114 -25.40 1.52 1.21
CA LEU A 114 -24.81 0.21 1.07
C LEU A 114 -25.49 -0.79 2.01
N PRO A 115 -25.63 -2.07 1.61
CA PRO A 115 -26.05 -3.12 2.53
C PRO A 115 -25.12 -3.16 3.76
N HIS A 116 -25.70 -3.37 4.93
CA HIS A 116 -24.97 -3.37 6.21
C HIS A 116 -23.74 -4.32 6.18
N ASP A 117 -23.90 -5.52 5.64
CA ASP A 117 -22.85 -6.53 5.56
C ASP A 117 -21.67 -6.10 4.69
N ILE A 118 -21.93 -5.25 3.69
CA ILE A 118 -20.88 -4.66 2.84
C ILE A 118 -20.23 -3.48 3.55
N LEU A 119 -21.04 -2.59 4.13
CA LEU A 119 -20.55 -1.40 4.82
C LEU A 119 -19.62 -1.75 5.99
N TYR A 120 -19.96 -2.76 6.76
CA TYR A 120 -19.24 -3.17 7.98
C TYR A 120 -18.43 -4.46 7.85
N ARG A 121 -18.21 -4.96 6.62
CA ARG A 121 -17.33 -6.12 6.44
C ARG A 121 -15.93 -5.83 6.95
N GLU A 122 -15.21 -6.87 7.33
CA GLU A 122 -13.80 -6.73 7.71
C GLU A 122 -12.97 -6.14 6.56
N LYS A 123 -12.11 -5.19 6.90
CA LYS A 123 -11.19 -4.58 5.92
C LYS A 123 -10.10 -5.59 5.59
N ALA A 124 -9.91 -5.82 4.32
CA ALA A 124 -8.79 -6.59 3.79
C ALA A 124 -8.07 -5.78 2.72
N ALA A 125 -6.75 -5.88 2.66
CA ALA A 125 -5.99 -5.38 1.53
C ALA A 125 -6.28 -6.23 0.28
N PHE A 126 -5.98 -5.72 -0.89
CA PHE A 126 -6.15 -6.49 -2.13
C PHE A 126 -5.36 -7.80 -2.11
N SER A 127 -4.13 -7.77 -1.58
CA SER A 127 -3.30 -8.96 -1.37
C SER A 127 -3.97 -10.01 -0.48
N ASP A 128 -4.63 -9.55 0.60
CA ASP A 128 -5.33 -10.46 1.52
C ASP A 128 -6.60 -11.03 0.87
N ALA A 129 -7.29 -10.22 0.07
CA ALA A 129 -8.55 -10.61 -0.59
C ALA A 129 -8.35 -11.63 -1.71
N VAL A 130 -7.21 -11.60 -2.41
CA VAL A 130 -6.85 -12.60 -3.45
C VAL A 130 -6.12 -13.82 -2.86
N GLY A 131 -5.95 -13.86 -1.54
CA GLY A 131 -5.24 -14.91 -0.81
C GLY A 131 -3.73 -14.69 -0.73
N HIS A 132 -3.12 -15.22 0.32
CA HIS A 132 -1.68 -15.11 0.55
C HIS A 132 -0.84 -15.97 -0.41
N SER A 133 -1.46 -16.88 -1.17
CA SER A 133 -0.77 -17.81 -2.06
C SER A 133 0.25 -17.14 -2.99
N MET A 134 -0.10 -15.98 -3.56
CA MET A 134 0.81 -15.26 -4.45
C MET A 134 2.05 -14.72 -3.71
N VAL A 135 1.90 -14.30 -2.46
CA VAL A 135 3.02 -13.83 -1.63
C VAL A 135 3.91 -15.01 -1.25
N ASP A 136 3.30 -16.10 -0.81
CA ASP A 136 4.02 -17.32 -0.43
C ASP A 136 4.75 -17.93 -1.63
N ASP A 137 4.10 -17.99 -2.79
CA ASP A 137 4.70 -18.47 -4.05
C ASP A 137 5.92 -17.61 -4.45
N LEU A 138 5.86 -16.28 -4.29
CA LEU A 138 6.98 -15.38 -4.61
C LEU A 138 8.13 -15.53 -3.62
N LYS A 139 7.84 -15.67 -2.33
CA LYS A 139 8.85 -15.98 -1.31
C LYS A 139 9.53 -17.33 -1.62
N GLU A 140 8.74 -18.38 -1.84
CA GLU A 140 9.28 -19.71 -2.17
C GLU A 140 10.08 -19.68 -3.48
N PHE A 141 9.64 -18.93 -4.48
CA PHE A 141 10.38 -18.75 -5.71
C PHE A 141 11.74 -18.10 -5.46
N ALA A 142 11.77 -17.01 -4.67
CA ALA A 142 13.01 -16.31 -4.35
C ALA A 142 13.96 -17.20 -3.53
N GLU A 143 13.45 -17.99 -2.57
CA GLU A 143 14.25 -18.95 -1.81
C GLU A 143 14.95 -19.98 -2.71
N LYS A 144 14.31 -20.38 -3.80
CA LYS A 144 14.88 -21.32 -4.78
C LYS A 144 15.90 -20.69 -5.74
N GLN A 145 15.92 -19.35 -5.85
CA GLN A 145 16.82 -18.64 -6.77
C GLN A 145 18.22 -18.42 -6.20
N TYR A 146 18.35 -18.37 -4.87
CA TYR A 146 19.60 -18.03 -4.20
C TYR A 146 19.90 -18.98 -3.05
N THR A 147 21.15 -19.46 -2.95
CA THR A 147 21.64 -19.99 -1.68
C THR A 147 21.84 -18.86 -0.68
N ASP A 148 22.08 -19.18 0.59
CA ASP A 148 22.33 -18.16 1.62
C ASP A 148 23.65 -17.43 1.36
N GLU A 149 24.66 -18.15 0.87
CA GLU A 149 25.97 -17.59 0.49
C GLU A 149 25.83 -16.63 -0.69
N GLU A 150 25.09 -17.03 -1.74
CA GLU A 150 24.83 -16.17 -2.91
C GLU A 150 24.04 -14.92 -2.52
N PHE A 151 23.05 -15.05 -1.64
CA PHE A 151 22.31 -13.92 -1.10
C PHE A 151 23.23 -12.94 -0.38
N GLU A 152 24.05 -13.41 0.56
CA GLU A 152 24.95 -12.56 1.32
C GLU A 152 26.05 -11.90 0.45
N GLU A 153 26.55 -12.59 -0.58
CA GLU A 153 27.48 -11.99 -1.54
C GLU A 153 26.82 -10.90 -2.39
N LYS A 154 25.65 -11.21 -2.95
CA LYS A 154 24.98 -10.32 -3.91
C LYS A 154 24.40 -9.08 -3.25
N ARG A 155 23.78 -9.20 -2.07
CA ARG A 155 23.20 -8.06 -1.36
C ARG A 155 24.22 -6.98 -1.01
N ARG A 156 25.48 -7.36 -0.73
CA ARG A 156 26.56 -6.43 -0.40
C ARG A 156 26.93 -5.47 -1.54
N LYS A 157 26.53 -5.77 -2.77
CA LYS A 157 26.74 -4.88 -3.93
C LYS A 157 25.86 -3.64 -3.88
N TYR A 158 24.78 -3.70 -3.09
CA TYR A 158 23.81 -2.64 -2.98
C TYR A 158 23.96 -1.91 -1.65
N THR A 159 24.33 -0.65 -1.68
CA THR A 159 24.53 0.18 -0.48
C THR A 159 23.29 0.99 -0.11
N HIS A 160 22.49 1.38 -1.10
CA HIS A 160 21.22 2.08 -0.91
C HIS A 160 20.06 1.08 -0.90
N ALA A 161 19.15 1.18 0.07
CA ALA A 161 18.03 0.26 0.25
C ALA A 161 18.49 -1.20 0.10
N GLN A 162 19.49 -1.58 0.89
CA GLN A 162 20.12 -2.90 0.78
C GLN A 162 19.11 -4.02 0.99
N PRO A 163 19.03 -5.00 0.08
CA PRO A 163 18.14 -6.14 0.24
C PRO A 163 18.36 -6.88 1.57
N PHE A 164 17.28 -7.19 2.28
CA PHE A 164 17.31 -7.85 3.59
C PHE A 164 16.67 -9.25 3.57
N THR A 165 16.00 -9.62 2.47
CA THR A 165 15.50 -10.96 2.19
C THR A 165 15.88 -11.37 0.77
N LYS A 166 15.85 -12.68 0.44
CA LYS A 166 16.06 -13.18 -0.92
C LYS A 166 15.02 -12.62 -1.89
N GLU A 167 13.78 -12.43 -1.44
CA GLU A 167 12.73 -11.80 -2.22
C GLU A 167 13.06 -10.33 -2.55
N SER A 168 13.52 -9.56 -1.57
CA SER A 168 13.95 -8.17 -1.81
C SER A 168 15.17 -8.09 -2.73
N LEU A 169 16.07 -9.07 -2.67
CA LEU A 169 17.19 -9.17 -3.61
C LEU A 169 16.71 -9.47 -5.03
N LEU A 170 15.75 -10.39 -5.18
CA LEU A 170 15.15 -10.69 -6.48
C LEU A 170 14.55 -9.43 -7.12
N TYR A 171 13.77 -8.65 -6.36
CA TYR A 171 13.20 -7.40 -6.85
C TYR A 171 14.27 -6.37 -7.19
N ARG A 172 15.33 -6.28 -6.38
CA ARG A 172 16.45 -5.39 -6.66
C ARG A 172 17.19 -5.77 -7.94
N GLU A 173 17.49 -7.04 -8.19
CA GLU A 173 18.13 -7.50 -9.41
C GLU A 173 17.25 -7.26 -10.64
N ILE A 174 15.92 -7.43 -10.52
CA ILE A 174 14.98 -7.08 -11.59
C ILE A 174 15.01 -5.57 -11.85
N PHE A 175 14.97 -4.73 -10.81
CA PHE A 175 15.04 -3.29 -10.94
C PHE A 175 16.32 -2.85 -11.68
N GLU A 176 17.48 -3.32 -11.26
CA GLU A 176 18.76 -2.98 -11.89
C GLU A 176 18.87 -3.44 -13.36
N ARG A 177 18.12 -4.48 -13.74
CA ARG A 177 18.06 -4.92 -15.15
C ARG A 177 17.38 -3.89 -16.05
N TYR A 178 16.35 -3.21 -15.54
CA TYR A 178 15.56 -2.25 -16.32
C TYR A 178 16.00 -0.80 -16.06
N TYR A 179 16.56 -0.51 -14.90
CA TYR A 179 16.98 0.82 -14.45
C TYR A 179 18.38 0.78 -13.83
N PRO A 180 19.41 0.40 -14.62
CA PRO A 180 20.77 0.21 -14.09
C PRO A 180 21.31 1.50 -13.48
N GLY A 181 21.79 1.39 -12.23
CA GLY A 181 22.37 2.50 -11.47
C GLY A 181 21.40 3.60 -11.04
N GLN A 182 20.09 3.35 -11.10
CA GLN A 182 19.07 4.35 -10.74
C GLN A 182 18.34 4.04 -9.42
N SER A 183 18.87 3.16 -8.61
CA SER A 183 18.22 2.74 -7.37
C SER A 183 18.02 3.85 -6.35
N GLU A 184 18.81 4.92 -6.39
CA GLU A 184 18.64 6.09 -5.52
C GLU A 184 17.35 6.88 -5.81
N MET A 185 16.70 6.64 -6.96
CA MET A 185 15.36 7.16 -7.22
C MET A 185 14.28 6.54 -6.33
N VAL A 186 14.52 5.35 -5.79
CA VAL A 186 13.67 4.72 -4.78
C VAL A 186 14.12 5.26 -3.42
N VAL A 187 13.22 5.93 -2.71
CA VAL A 187 13.58 6.63 -1.46
C VAL A 187 14.10 5.64 -0.40
N ASP A 188 13.31 4.63 -0.08
CA ASP A 188 13.65 3.55 0.85
C ASP A 188 12.55 2.48 0.80
N PHE A 189 12.69 1.43 1.61
CA PHE A 189 11.60 0.52 1.92
C PHE A 189 10.50 1.26 2.67
N TRP A 190 9.25 1.02 2.28
CA TRP A 190 8.15 1.43 3.11
C TRP A 190 8.16 0.64 4.42
N MET A 191 8.10 1.36 5.53
CA MET A 191 8.05 0.76 6.86
C MET A 191 7.00 1.47 7.73
N PRO A 192 6.28 0.73 8.57
CA PRO A 192 5.44 1.35 9.59
C PRO A 192 6.30 2.15 10.58
N ASN A 193 5.66 3.00 11.38
CA ASN A 193 6.37 3.77 12.40
C ASN A 193 6.97 2.84 13.46
N LYS A 194 8.28 2.66 13.42
CA LYS A 194 9.01 1.73 14.30
C LYS A 194 8.99 2.11 15.78
N THR A 195 8.57 3.34 16.11
CA THR A 195 8.47 3.79 17.51
C THR A 195 7.15 3.39 18.16
N TRP A 196 6.21 2.89 17.39
CA TRP A 196 4.90 2.48 17.92
C TRP A 196 4.88 1.00 18.30
N PRO A 197 4.37 0.67 19.50
CA PRO A 197 4.14 -0.73 19.86
C PRO A 197 3.22 -1.43 18.83
N GLY A 198 3.57 -2.64 18.44
CA GLY A 198 2.81 -3.40 17.45
C GLY A 198 3.17 -3.14 15.98
N CYS A 199 4.09 -2.20 15.73
CA CYS A 199 4.65 -1.93 14.40
C CYS A 199 6.00 -2.60 14.16
N ASP A 200 6.40 -3.55 15.00
CA ASP A 200 7.61 -4.34 14.82
C ASP A 200 7.41 -5.33 13.66
N VAL A 201 7.90 -4.95 12.49
CA VAL A 201 7.92 -5.83 11.32
C VAL A 201 9.28 -6.48 11.26
N ASN A 202 9.31 -7.78 11.48
CA ASN A 202 10.53 -8.60 11.49
C ASN A 202 10.70 -9.44 10.20
N ASP A 203 9.84 -9.23 9.20
CA ASP A 203 9.79 -10.03 7.97
C ASP A 203 10.16 -9.20 6.74
#